data_530b35b7ab0ae64f60754296fe7c7e9a
#
_entry.id   530b35b7ab0ae64f60754296fe7c7e9a
#
_cell.length_a   1.000
_cell.length_b   1.000
_cell.length_c   1.000
_cell.angle_alpha   90.00
_cell.angle_beta   90.00
_cell.angle_gamma   90.00
#
_symmetry.space_group_name_H-M   'P 1'
#
loop_
_entity.id
_entity.type
_entity.pdbx_description
1 polymer ?
#
loop_
_entity_poly.entity_id
_entity_poly.type
_entity_poly.pdbx_seq_one_letter_code
_entity_poly.pdbx_strand_id
1 'polypeptide(L)'
;MTEPPLRFLHSAAALSQVRLGEFRKMATERLVESLRPGLPGALKARPDGAVLEGHHRLAVLRERGVDIDTLPREVVSQEAER
;
A
#
# COMPACT_ATOMS: atom_id res chain seq x y z
N MET A 1 20.76 -0.72 1.65
CA MET A 1 20.05 0.11 0.64
C MET A 1 18.59 0.21 0.99
N THR A 2 18.06 1.41 0.85
CA THR A 2 16.65 1.61 1.13
C THR A 2 15.84 1.42 -0.15
N GLU A 3 14.63 0.91 0.04
CA GLU A 3 13.70 0.79 -1.07
C GLU A 3 13.22 2.17 -1.49
N PRO A 4 12.87 2.35 -2.79
CA PRO A 4 12.37 3.65 -3.21
C PRO A 4 11.03 3.97 -2.53
N PRO A 5 10.70 5.25 -2.42
CA PRO A 5 9.41 5.63 -1.85
C PRO A 5 8.26 5.04 -2.65
N LEU A 6 7.17 4.75 -1.96
CA LEU A 6 5.98 4.26 -2.63
C LEU A 6 5.34 5.36 -3.46
N ARG A 7 4.96 5.03 -4.68
CA ARG A 7 4.28 5.96 -5.59
C ARG A 7 2.89 5.44 -5.89
N PHE A 8 1.90 6.30 -5.72
CA PHE A 8 0.53 5.94 -6.08
C PHE A 8 0.35 6.16 -7.57
N LEU A 9 -0.18 5.14 -8.25
CA LEU A 9 -0.47 5.25 -9.69
C LEU A 9 -1.75 6.03 -9.93
N HIS A 10 -2.58 6.20 -8.89
CA HIS A 10 -3.85 6.93 -9.00
C HIS A 10 -3.90 7.98 -7.92
N SER A 11 -4.57 9.11 -8.22
CA SER A 11 -4.80 10.13 -7.22
C SER A 11 -5.79 9.62 -6.18
N ALA A 12 -5.81 10.28 -5.01
CA ALA A 12 -6.77 9.91 -3.98
C ALA A 12 -8.21 10.04 -4.47
N ALA A 13 -8.46 10.99 -5.39
CA ALA A 13 -9.80 11.18 -5.92
C ALA A 13 -10.25 10.01 -6.79
N ALA A 14 -9.32 9.22 -7.32
CA ALA A 14 -9.66 8.07 -8.15
C ALA A 14 -9.97 6.83 -7.33
N LEU A 15 -9.74 6.86 -6.01
CA LEU A 15 -10.00 5.73 -5.15
C LEU A 15 -11.47 5.73 -4.72
N SER A 16 -11.98 4.52 -4.44
CA SER A 16 -13.38 4.39 -4.00
C SER A 16 -13.57 5.01 -2.63
N GLN A 17 -14.47 6.00 -2.54
CA GLN A 17 -14.73 6.66 -1.28
C GLN A 17 -15.40 5.72 -0.28
N VAL A 18 -16.21 4.79 -0.77
CA VAL A 18 -16.84 3.79 0.09
C VAL A 18 -15.78 2.91 0.75
N ARG A 19 -14.83 2.43 -0.03
CA ARG A 19 -13.79 1.58 0.51
C ARG A 19 -12.86 2.34 1.45
N LEU A 20 -12.55 3.59 1.11
CA LEU A 20 -11.75 4.42 2.01
C LEU A 20 -12.47 4.58 3.35
N GLY A 21 -13.78 4.81 3.31
CA GLY A 21 -14.55 4.97 4.54
C GLY A 21 -14.53 3.72 5.39
N GLU A 22 -14.57 2.54 4.76
CA GLU A 22 -14.50 1.29 5.52
C GLU A 22 -13.14 1.11 6.19
N PHE A 23 -12.07 1.41 5.48
CA PHE A 23 -10.74 1.28 6.05
C PHE A 23 -10.49 2.33 7.12
N ARG A 24 -11.12 3.50 7.02
CA ARG A 24 -10.98 4.54 8.05
C ARG A 24 -11.55 4.10 9.39
N LYS A 25 -12.42 3.10 9.41
CA LYS A 25 -12.97 2.55 10.65
C LYS A 25 -12.05 1.55 11.31
N MET A 26 -10.99 1.12 10.64
CA MET A 26 -10.09 0.12 11.17
C MET A 26 -8.96 0.79 11.96
N ALA A 27 -8.49 0.09 12.99
CA ALA A 27 -7.34 0.56 13.75
C ALA A 27 -6.09 0.56 12.87
N THR A 28 -5.18 1.50 13.14
CA THR A 28 -3.95 1.62 12.38
C THR A 28 -3.17 0.30 12.37
N GLU A 29 -3.04 -0.35 13.53
CA GLU A 29 -2.30 -1.61 13.61
C GLU A 29 -2.91 -2.70 12.74
N ARG A 30 -4.23 -2.72 12.65
CA ARG A 30 -4.91 -3.72 11.82
C ARG A 30 -4.61 -3.49 10.35
N LEU A 31 -4.61 -2.23 9.95
CA LEU A 31 -4.29 -1.89 8.55
C LEU A 31 -2.86 -2.28 8.23
N VAL A 32 -1.92 -1.94 9.09
CA VAL A 32 -0.51 -2.27 8.89
C VAL A 32 -0.34 -3.78 8.82
N GLU A 33 -0.97 -4.51 9.75
CA GLU A 33 -0.85 -5.96 9.79
C GLU A 33 -1.35 -6.60 8.51
N SER A 34 -2.47 -6.08 7.97
CA SER A 34 -3.07 -6.66 6.78
C SER A 34 -2.22 -6.44 5.53
N LEU A 35 -1.26 -5.54 5.59
CA LEU A 35 -0.38 -5.24 4.44
C LEU A 35 0.92 -6.02 4.48
N ARG A 36 1.14 -6.85 5.49
CA ARG A 36 2.41 -7.54 5.65
C ARG A 36 2.65 -8.54 4.53
N PRO A 37 3.90 -8.67 4.09
CA PRO A 37 4.25 -9.65 3.05
C PRO A 37 3.85 -11.06 3.47
N GLY A 38 3.43 -11.84 2.49
CA GLY A 38 3.03 -13.23 2.72
C GLY A 38 1.57 -13.41 3.02
N LEU A 39 0.82 -12.33 3.24
CA LEU A 39 -0.61 -12.41 3.51
C LEU A 39 -1.40 -12.12 2.24
N PRO A 40 -2.62 -12.67 2.12
CA PRO A 40 -3.50 -12.23 1.04
C PRO A 40 -3.76 -10.73 1.16
N GLY A 41 -3.64 -10.02 0.07
CA GLY A 41 -3.82 -8.57 0.10
C GLY A 41 -2.62 -7.80 0.61
N ALA A 42 -1.45 -8.43 0.71
CA ALA A 42 -0.25 -7.74 1.14
C ALA A 42 0.07 -6.54 0.24
N LEU A 43 0.79 -5.58 0.79
CA LEU A 43 1.28 -4.45 0.02
C LEU A 43 2.22 -4.95 -1.07
N LYS A 44 1.89 -4.64 -2.31
CA LYS A 44 2.71 -5.02 -3.45
C LYS A 44 3.11 -3.79 -4.23
N ALA A 45 4.36 -3.75 -4.64
CA ALA A 45 4.89 -2.61 -5.37
C ALA A 45 5.90 -3.10 -6.40
N ARG A 46 6.11 -2.29 -7.43
CA ARG A 46 7.17 -2.54 -8.40
C ARG A 46 8.51 -2.16 -7.79
N PRO A 47 9.61 -2.60 -8.42
CA PRO A 47 10.93 -2.22 -7.90
C PRO A 47 11.14 -0.71 -7.81
N ASP A 48 10.45 0.09 -8.63
CA ASP A 48 10.56 1.55 -8.58
C ASP A 48 9.64 2.19 -7.56
N GLY A 49 8.89 1.38 -6.79
CA GLY A 49 8.01 1.87 -5.75
C GLY A 49 6.56 2.09 -6.17
N ALA A 50 6.22 1.86 -7.44
CA ALA A 50 4.84 2.02 -7.89
C ALA A 50 3.93 1.00 -7.21
N VAL A 51 2.89 1.47 -6.51
CA VAL A 51 2.01 0.60 -5.74
C VAL A 51 1.10 -0.17 -6.68
N LEU A 52 1.07 -1.47 -6.51
CA LEU A 52 0.21 -2.37 -7.29
C LEU A 52 -1.00 -2.83 -6.50
N GLU A 53 -0.87 -2.99 -5.18
CA GLU A 53 -1.97 -3.44 -4.34
C GLU A 53 -1.86 -2.79 -2.98
N GLY A 54 -3.01 -2.43 -2.39
CA GLY A 54 -3.03 -1.79 -1.08
C GLY A 54 -3.28 -0.30 -1.13
N HIS A 55 -3.71 0.23 -2.28
CA HIS A 55 -3.87 1.68 -2.47
C HIS A 55 -4.76 2.32 -1.40
N HIS A 56 -5.93 1.71 -1.13
CA HIS A 56 -6.89 2.32 -0.20
C HIS A 56 -6.34 2.32 1.22
N ARG A 57 -5.75 1.20 1.65
CA ARG A 57 -5.21 1.13 3.01
C ARG A 57 -4.04 2.08 3.19
N LEU A 58 -3.17 2.16 2.18
CA LEU A 58 -2.05 3.09 2.24
C LEU A 58 -2.51 4.53 2.28
N ALA A 59 -3.56 4.86 1.52
CA ALA A 59 -4.10 6.22 1.53
C ALA A 59 -4.60 6.59 2.92
N VAL A 60 -5.31 5.68 3.59
CA VAL A 60 -5.81 5.93 4.94
C VAL A 60 -4.66 6.09 5.93
N LEU A 61 -3.66 5.22 5.84
CA LEU A 61 -2.51 5.33 6.73
C LEU A 61 -1.76 6.65 6.53
N ARG A 62 -1.62 7.07 5.28
CA ARG A 62 -0.96 8.35 5.00
C ARG A 62 -1.76 9.52 5.57
N GLU A 63 -3.09 9.46 5.50
CA GLU A 63 -3.92 10.48 6.13
C GLU A 63 -3.65 10.59 7.62
N ARG A 64 -3.31 9.47 8.26
CA ARG A 64 -3.06 9.44 9.69
C ARG A 64 -1.64 9.82 10.07
N GLY A 65 -0.82 10.17 9.09
CA GLY A 65 0.55 10.56 9.35
C GLY A 65 1.51 9.40 9.48
N VAL A 66 1.11 8.20 9.10
CA VAL A 66 1.99 7.04 9.11
C VAL A 66 2.94 7.14 7.92
N ASP A 67 4.24 6.88 8.18
CA ASP A 67 5.23 6.87 7.11
C ASP A 67 5.13 5.53 6.38
N ILE A 68 4.35 5.52 5.30
CA ILE A 68 4.09 4.28 4.57
C ILE A 68 5.33 3.74 3.87
N ASP A 69 6.34 4.58 3.65
CA ASP A 69 7.55 4.14 2.98
C ASP A 69 8.38 3.20 3.84
N THR A 70 8.13 3.16 5.14
CA THR A 70 8.83 2.26 6.05
C THR A 70 8.16 0.91 6.18
N LEU A 71 6.97 0.74 5.60
CA LEU A 71 6.25 -0.53 5.71
C LEU A 71 6.88 -1.57 4.81
N PRO A 72 6.95 -2.83 5.28
CA PRO A 72 7.45 -3.91 4.42
C PRO A 72 6.51 -4.11 3.24
N ARG A 73 7.09 -4.47 2.10
CA ARG A 73 6.34 -4.65 0.86
C ARG A 73 6.82 -5.88 0.14
N GLU A 74 5.92 -6.45 -0.69
CA GLU A 74 6.33 -7.46 -1.65
C GLU A 74 6.67 -6.75 -2.94
N VAL A 75 7.86 -6.99 -3.45
CA VAL A 75 8.28 -6.38 -4.70
C VAL A 75 7.96 -7.33 -5.84
N VAL A 76 7.19 -6.84 -6.80
CA VAL A 76 6.78 -7.63 -7.96
C VAL A 76 7.46 -7.08 -9.19
N SER A 77 8.24 -7.92 -9.85
CA SER A 77 8.91 -7.53 -11.07
C SER A 77 8.31 -8.29 -12.23
N GLN A 78 7.73 -7.55 -13.17
CA GLN A 78 7.10 -8.20 -14.32
C GLN A 78 8.09 -8.84 -15.25
N GLU A 79 9.31 -8.35 -15.27
CA GLU A 79 10.33 -8.98 -16.10
C GLU A 79 10.65 -10.39 -15.66
N ALA A 80 10.50 -10.68 -14.38
CA ALA A 80 10.82 -12.00 -13.87
C ALA A 80 9.84 -13.06 -14.33
N GLU A 81 8.73 -12.66 -14.90
CA GLU A 81 7.69 -13.60 -15.29
C GLU A 81 7.82 -14.07 -16.71
N ARG A 82 8.84 -13.66 -17.43
CA ARG A 82 9.01 -14.04 -18.82
C ARG A 82 9.87 -15.22 -19.01
#